data_fb9ae3d20029c675221df2b56368a8e7
#
_entry.id   fb9ae3d20029c675221df2b56368a8e7
#
_cell.length_a   1.000
_cell.length_b   1.000
_cell.length_c   1.000
_cell.angle_alpha   90.00
_cell.angle_beta   90.00
_cell.angle_gamma   90.00
#
_symmetry.space_group_name_H-M   'P 1'
#
loop_
_entity.id
_entity.type
_entity.pdbx_description
1 polymer ?
#
loop_
_entity_poly.entity_id
_entity_poly.type
_entity_poly.pdbx_seq_one_letter_code
_entity_poly.pdbx_strand_id
1 'polypeptide(L)'
;MGGLPTNRTVNGFAVDPADAKVMYVALRDGLFKSTDGGERWKPAGTGLKNLAAVAINPTRPTEVYAVTADGVVFRSTDGGSTWGRQK
;
A
#
# COMPACT_ATOMS: atom_id res chain seq x y z
N MET A 1 5.12 -15.45 8.84
CA MET A 1 5.17 -14.11 8.43
C MET A 1 6.15 -13.89 7.28
N GLY A 2 5.76 -14.12 6.06
CA GLY A 2 6.66 -14.07 4.93
C GLY A 2 6.70 -12.71 4.26
N GLY A 3 7.88 -12.24 3.88
CA GLY A 3 8.04 -11.15 2.96
C GLY A 3 8.06 -9.74 3.50
N LEU A 4 7.58 -9.50 4.71
CA LEU A 4 7.59 -8.17 5.29
C LEU A 4 8.90 -7.94 6.06
N PRO A 5 9.63 -6.85 5.79
CA PRO A 5 10.84 -6.55 6.54
C PRO A 5 10.53 -6.30 8.02
N THR A 6 11.12 -7.08 8.90
CA THR A 6 10.77 -7.03 10.32
C THR A 6 11.41 -5.88 11.07
N ASN A 7 12.48 -5.31 10.54
CA ASN A 7 13.19 -4.20 11.20
C ASN A 7 12.85 -2.86 10.57
N ARG A 8 11.75 -2.77 9.84
CA ARG A 8 11.31 -1.53 9.19
C ARG A 8 10.12 -0.95 9.94
N THR A 9 10.06 0.37 9.97
CA THR A 9 8.94 1.07 10.55
C THR A 9 7.79 1.14 9.55
N VAL A 10 6.60 0.74 9.99
CA VAL A 10 5.39 0.88 9.20
C VAL A 10 4.88 2.30 9.35
N ASN A 11 4.85 3.04 8.24
CA ASN A 11 4.39 4.43 8.24
C ASN A 11 2.91 4.56 7.94
N GLY A 12 2.31 3.56 7.30
CA GLY A 12 0.89 3.57 7.00
C GLY A 12 0.38 2.15 6.80
N PHE A 13 -0.90 1.98 7.05
CA PHE A 13 -1.53 0.67 6.98
C PHE A 13 -2.98 0.85 6.53
N ALA A 14 -3.45 -0.01 5.63
CA ALA A 14 -4.83 0.02 5.17
C ALA A 14 -5.32 -1.40 4.93
N VAL A 15 -6.59 -1.63 5.24
CA VAL A 15 -7.25 -2.91 5.03
C VAL A 15 -8.43 -2.67 4.09
N ASP A 16 -8.59 -3.56 3.12
CA ASP A 16 -9.74 -3.52 2.21
C ASP A 16 -11.02 -3.76 3.03
N PRO A 17 -11.97 -2.81 3.03
CA PRO A 17 -13.18 -2.96 3.83
C PRO A 17 -14.11 -4.07 3.34
N ALA A 18 -13.95 -4.49 2.09
CA ALA A 18 -14.76 -5.57 1.51
C ALA A 18 -14.11 -6.94 1.72
N ASP A 19 -12.80 -6.99 1.96
CA ASP A 19 -12.07 -8.24 2.14
C ASP A 19 -10.90 -8.01 3.08
N ALA A 20 -11.07 -8.40 4.33
CA ALA A 20 -10.07 -8.16 5.37
C ALA A 20 -8.76 -8.92 5.15
N LYS A 21 -8.72 -9.84 4.20
CA LYS A 21 -7.47 -10.51 3.84
C LYS A 21 -6.56 -9.64 2.97
N VAL A 22 -7.11 -8.61 2.35
CA VAL A 22 -6.35 -7.71 1.51
C VAL A 22 -5.92 -6.51 2.35
N MET A 23 -4.61 -6.34 2.45
CA MET A 23 -4.01 -5.30 3.29
C MET A 23 -2.83 -4.67 2.56
N TYR A 24 -2.56 -3.42 2.92
CA TYR A 24 -1.41 -2.69 2.41
C TYR A 24 -0.62 -2.09 3.56
N VAL A 25 0.69 -2.11 3.48
CA VAL A 25 1.55 -1.38 4.42
C VAL A 25 2.47 -0.46 3.62
N ALA A 26 2.58 0.76 4.11
CA ALA A 26 3.48 1.76 3.54
C ALA A 26 4.73 1.81 4.40
N LEU A 27 5.84 1.49 3.80
CA LEU A 27 7.15 1.57 4.42
C LEU A 27 7.95 2.67 3.74
N ARG A 28 9.02 3.07 4.37
CA ARG A 28 9.90 4.07 3.80
C ARG A 28 10.39 3.68 2.41
N ASP A 29 10.64 2.40 2.20
CA ASP A 29 11.22 1.88 0.96
C ASP A 29 10.19 1.53 -0.09
N GLY A 30 8.89 1.55 0.25
CA GLY A 30 7.87 1.21 -0.72
C GLY A 30 6.59 0.71 -0.10
N LEU A 31 5.73 0.19 -0.94
CA LEU A 31 4.43 -0.32 -0.55
C LEU A 31 4.41 -1.84 -0.70
N PHE A 32 3.84 -2.51 0.29
CA PHE A 32 3.65 -3.95 0.26
C PHE A 32 2.18 -4.28 0.39
N LYS A 33 1.76 -5.35 -0.28
CA LYS A 33 0.39 -5.81 -0.27
C LYS A 33 0.34 -7.27 0.16
N SER A 34 -0.64 -7.61 0.99
CA SER A 34 -0.97 -8.98 1.34
C SER A 34 -2.37 -9.30 0.87
N THR A 35 -2.60 -10.54 0.43
CA THR A 35 -3.92 -11.03 0.05
C THR A 35 -4.34 -12.23 0.88
N ASP A 36 -3.59 -12.55 1.93
CA ASP A 36 -3.84 -13.71 2.79
C ASP A 36 -3.83 -13.34 4.27
N GLY A 37 -4.24 -12.12 4.58
CA GLY A 37 -4.39 -11.69 5.96
C GLY A 37 -3.09 -11.33 6.65
N GLY A 38 -2.06 -11.00 5.88
CA GLY A 38 -0.78 -10.60 6.45
C GLY A 38 0.23 -11.70 6.57
N GLU A 39 -0.07 -12.90 6.06
CA GLU A 39 0.89 -14.00 6.12
C GLU A 39 1.99 -13.86 5.10
N ARG A 40 1.67 -13.35 3.92
CA ARG A 40 2.64 -13.12 2.86
C ARG A 40 2.48 -11.72 2.31
N TRP A 41 3.59 -11.05 2.06
CA TRP A 41 3.61 -9.69 1.56
C TRP A 41 4.43 -9.63 0.28
N LYS A 42 3.94 -8.87 -0.68
CA LYS A 42 4.60 -8.65 -1.95
C LYS A 42 4.74 -7.15 -2.20
N PRO A 43 5.81 -6.71 -2.87
CA PRO A 43 5.89 -5.31 -3.28
C PRO A 43 4.72 -4.96 -4.18
N ALA A 44 4.05 -3.87 -3.88
CA ALA A 44 2.87 -3.45 -4.63
C ALA A 44 3.07 -2.14 -5.38
N GLY A 45 4.12 -1.39 -5.06
CA GLY A 45 4.35 -0.12 -5.71
C GLY A 45 5.78 0.01 -6.18
N THR A 46 6.04 -0.29 -7.45
CA THR A 46 7.37 -0.11 -8.01
C THR A 46 7.69 1.37 -8.12
N GLY A 47 8.83 1.78 -7.55
CA GLY A 47 9.27 3.17 -7.61
C GLY A 47 8.64 4.08 -6.56
N LEU A 48 7.75 3.58 -5.73
CA LEU A 48 7.20 4.37 -4.63
C LEU A 48 8.20 4.35 -3.47
N LYS A 49 8.60 5.53 -3.02
CA LYS A 49 9.58 5.67 -1.94
C LYS A 49 9.14 6.75 -0.98
N ASN A 50 9.67 6.71 0.24
CA ASN A 50 9.37 7.67 1.29
C ASN A 50 7.88 7.77 1.58
N LEU A 51 7.19 6.63 1.58
CA LEU A 51 5.76 6.63 1.82
C LEU A 51 5.45 6.98 3.27
N ALA A 52 4.46 7.83 3.46
CA ALA A 52 4.00 8.24 4.77
C ALA A 52 2.63 7.67 5.09
N ALA A 53 1.83 7.32 4.07
CA ALA A 53 0.48 6.83 4.30
C ALA A 53 -0.01 6.02 3.10
N VAL A 54 -0.98 5.17 3.35
CA VAL A 54 -1.72 4.46 2.32
C VAL A 54 -3.19 4.44 2.73
N ALA A 55 -4.07 4.53 1.74
CA ALA A 55 -5.52 4.51 1.98
C ALA A 55 -6.22 3.76 0.86
N ILE A 56 -7.34 3.15 1.17
CA ILE A 56 -8.18 2.43 0.22
C ILE A 56 -9.52 3.13 0.14
N ASN A 57 -10.02 3.34 -1.08
CA ASN A 57 -11.35 3.90 -1.26
C ASN A 57 -12.39 2.85 -0.82
N PRO A 58 -13.21 3.14 0.19
CA PRO A 58 -14.13 2.13 0.73
C PRO A 58 -15.23 1.72 -0.24
N THR A 59 -15.55 2.55 -1.23
CA THR A 59 -16.56 2.21 -2.23
C THR A 59 -15.96 1.53 -3.45
N ARG A 60 -14.63 1.65 -3.63
CA ARG A 60 -13.90 1.00 -4.73
C ARG A 60 -12.57 0.49 -4.17
N PRO A 61 -12.56 -0.72 -3.61
CA PRO A 61 -11.34 -1.20 -2.95
C PRO A 61 -10.14 -1.41 -3.88
N THR A 62 -10.36 -1.45 -5.19
CA THR A 62 -9.25 -1.48 -6.15
C THR A 62 -8.58 -0.12 -6.29
N GLU A 63 -9.22 0.94 -5.82
CA GLU A 63 -8.64 2.27 -5.84
C GLU A 63 -7.87 2.52 -4.55
N VAL A 64 -6.57 2.65 -4.67
CA VAL A 64 -5.66 2.78 -3.55
C VAL A 64 -4.82 4.03 -3.73
N TYR A 65 -4.59 4.75 -2.64
CA TYR A 65 -3.77 5.95 -2.63
C TYR A 65 -2.55 5.74 -1.76
N ALA A 66 -1.41 6.18 -2.22
CA ALA A 66 -0.17 6.18 -1.45
C ALA A 66 0.39 7.60 -1.45
N VAL A 67 0.75 8.08 -0.27
CA VAL A 67 1.21 9.45 -0.10
C VAL A 67 2.63 9.42 0.44
N THR A 68 3.50 10.20 -0.19
CA THR A 68 4.89 10.31 0.24
C THR A 68 5.02 11.34 1.36
N ALA A 69 6.16 11.30 2.06
CA ALA A 69 6.42 12.24 3.14
C ALA A 69 6.54 13.70 2.66
N ASP A 70 6.87 13.89 1.39
CA ASP A 70 6.96 15.23 0.80
C ASP A 70 5.68 15.68 0.09
N GLY A 71 4.58 14.92 0.29
CA GLY A 71 3.26 15.35 -0.15
C GLY A 71 2.85 14.93 -1.54
N VAL A 72 3.60 14.03 -2.18
CA VAL A 72 3.22 13.51 -3.49
C VAL A 72 2.22 12.38 -3.32
N VAL A 73 1.13 12.42 -4.08
CA VAL A 73 0.08 11.41 -4.01
C VAL A 73 0.13 10.54 -5.27
N PHE A 74 0.12 9.24 -5.06
CA PHE A 74 0.00 8.25 -6.14
C PHE A 74 -1.33 7.54 -6.00
N ARG A 75 -1.92 7.19 -7.14
CA ARG A 75 -3.20 6.52 -7.19
C ARG A 75 -3.09 5.27 -8.04
N SER A 76 -3.68 4.18 -7.56
CA SER A 76 -3.85 2.94 -8.31
C SER A 76 -5.34 2.67 -8.45
N THR A 77 -5.76 2.17 -9.60
CA THR A 77 -7.15 1.77 -9.84
C THR A 77 -7.28 0.27 -10.09
N ASP A 78 -6.18 -0.45 -9.96
CA ASP A 78 -6.14 -1.89 -10.25
C ASP A 78 -5.57 -2.70 -9.06
N GLY A 79 -5.82 -2.21 -7.86
CA GLY A 79 -5.41 -2.94 -6.65
C GLY A 79 -3.93 -2.90 -6.38
N GLY A 80 -3.24 -1.85 -6.82
CA GLY A 80 -1.83 -1.68 -6.54
C GLY A 80 -0.89 -2.23 -7.62
N SER A 81 -1.44 -2.70 -8.74
CA SER A 81 -0.61 -3.25 -9.81
C SER A 81 0.12 -2.15 -10.59
N THR A 82 -0.57 -1.04 -10.85
CA THR A 82 0.04 0.12 -11.50
C THR A 82 -0.33 1.38 -10.75
N TRP A 83 0.52 2.38 -10.83
CA TRP A 83 0.37 3.62 -10.08
C TRP A 83 0.57 4.83 -10.98
N GLY A 84 -0.28 5.84 -10.79
CA GLY A 84 -0.16 7.10 -11.45
C GLY A 84 0.00 8.21 -10.44
N ARG A 85 0.87 9.17 -10.74
CA ARG A 85 1.06 10.33 -9.87
C ARG A 85 -0.11 11.27 -10.01
N GLN A 86 -0.68 11.66 -8.88
CA GLN A 86 -1.74 12.65 -8.83
C GLN A 86 -1.15 14.04 -8.61
N LYS A 87 -1.76 15.03 -9.20
CA LYS A 87 -1.35 16.40 -8.97
C LYS A 87 -2.15 17.06 -7.87
#